data_bb7d37c6bca90aa98cfd1bd535184650
#
_entry.id   bb7d37c6bca90aa98cfd1bd535184650
#
_cell.length_a   1.000
_cell.length_b   1.000
_cell.length_c   1.000
_cell.angle_alpha   90.00
_cell.angle_beta   90.00
_cell.angle_gamma   90.00
#
_symmetry.space_group_name_H-M   'P 1'
#
loop_
_entity.id
_entity.type
_entity.pdbx_description
1 polymer ?
#
loop_
_entity_poly.entity_id
_entity_poly.type
_entity_poly.pdbx_seq_one_letter_code
_entity_poly.pdbx_strand_id
1 'polypeptide(L)' 'MGRVNQIIRELKRLFAGENLEPEQLRGLIRAGYVYRNGDEHLLTDKGRDALAQSGVEPGVAQ' A
#
# COMPACT_ATOMS: atom_id res chain seq x y z
N MET A 1 -11.65 12.33 4.74
CA MET A 1 -11.81 12.18 3.66
C MET A 1 -10.58 12.23 2.87
N GLY A 2 -10.32 12.03 1.86
CA GLY A 2 -9.31 12.21 0.92
C GLY A 2 -8.04 11.44 1.13
N ARG A 3 -7.25 11.83 2.10
CA ARG A 3 -5.91 11.28 2.22
C ARG A 3 -5.89 9.79 2.50
N VAL A 4 -6.71 9.37 3.45
CA VAL A 4 -6.73 7.96 3.81
C VAL A 4 -7.21 7.13 2.62
N ASN A 5 -8.24 7.60 1.94
CA ASN A 5 -8.74 6.89 0.77
C ASN A 5 -7.70 6.81 -0.33
N GLN A 6 -6.94 7.88 -0.50
CA GLN A 6 -5.90 7.88 -1.52
C GLN A 6 -4.80 6.88 -1.18
N ILE A 7 -4.40 6.84 0.09
CA ILE A 7 -3.38 5.90 0.52
C ILE A 7 -3.85 4.46 0.31
N ILE A 8 -5.07 4.16 0.70
CA ILE A 8 -5.63 2.83 0.52
C ILE A 8 -5.63 2.46 -0.96
N ARG A 9 -6.01 3.40 -1.80
CA ARG A 9 -6.05 3.15 -3.25
C ARG A 9 -4.66 2.85 -3.80
N GLU A 10 -3.67 3.58 -3.34
CA GLU A 10 -2.30 3.36 -3.77
C GLU A 10 -1.78 2.01 -3.29
N LEU A 11 -2.10 1.65 -2.05
CA LEU A 11 -1.70 0.37 -1.51
C LEU A 11 -2.33 -0.79 -2.27
N LYS A 12 -3.59 -0.65 -2.65
CA LYS A 12 -4.26 -1.67 -3.45
C LYS A 12 -3.55 -1.87 -4.77
N ARG A 13 -3.18 -0.79 -5.42
CA ARG A 13 -2.50 -0.87 -6.70
C ARG A 13 -1.14 -1.54 -6.55
N LEU A 14 -0.42 -1.16 -5.51
CA LEU A 14 0.89 -1.77 -5.27
C LEU A 14 0.74 -3.26 -4.98
N PHE A 15 -0.25 -3.62 -4.18
CA PHE A 15 -0.50 -5.01 -3.86
C PHE A 15 -0.86 -5.81 -5.10
N ALA A 16 -1.54 -5.18 -6.04
CA ALA A 16 -1.92 -5.83 -7.29
C ALA A 16 -0.77 -5.94 -8.27
N GLY A 17 0.40 -5.42 -7.92
CA GLY A 17 1.56 -5.49 -8.79
C GLY A 17 1.69 -4.36 -9.77
N GLU A 18 0.89 -3.32 -9.62
CA GLU A 18 0.96 -2.18 -10.50
C GLU A 18 2.10 -1.27 -10.10
N ASN A 19 2.62 -0.56 -11.07
CA ASN A 19 3.70 0.39 -10.83
C ASN A 19 3.13 1.72 -10.39
N LEU A 20 3.64 2.24 -9.29
CA LEU A 20 3.27 3.55 -8.80
C LEU A 20 4.36 4.55 -9.18
N GLU A 21 3.96 5.82 -9.20
CA GLU A 21 4.91 6.90 -9.44
C GLU A 21 5.92 6.94 -8.30
N PRO A 22 7.17 7.34 -8.59
CA PRO A 22 8.17 7.44 -7.53
C PRO A 22 7.74 8.30 -6.35
N GLU A 23 7.00 9.37 -6.63
CA GLU A 23 6.51 10.24 -5.57
C GLU A 23 5.51 9.54 -4.68
N GLN A 24 4.66 8.73 -5.29
CA GLN A 24 3.66 7.97 -4.53
C GLN A 24 4.33 6.95 -3.65
N LEU A 25 5.30 6.23 -4.20
CA LEU A 25 6.04 5.25 -3.42
C LEU A 25 6.77 5.90 -2.26
N ARG A 26 7.41 7.04 -2.53
CA ARG A 26 8.14 7.75 -1.50
C ARG A 26 7.22 8.18 -0.37
N GLY A 27 6.04 8.65 -0.71
CA GLY A 27 5.05 9.03 0.28
C GLY A 27 4.63 7.87 1.15
N LEU A 28 4.41 6.71 0.54
CA LEU A 28 4.01 5.53 1.29
C LEU A 28 5.13 5.06 2.21
N ILE A 29 6.37 5.13 1.74
CA ILE A 29 7.51 4.74 2.55
C ILE A 29 7.64 5.69 3.74
N ARG A 30 7.51 6.98 3.49
CA ARG A 30 7.61 7.98 4.53
C ARG A 30 6.54 7.81 5.58
N ALA A 31 5.35 7.46 5.15
CA ALA A 31 4.24 7.25 6.07
C ALA A 31 4.32 5.91 6.80
N GLY A 32 5.24 5.03 6.37
CA GLY A 32 5.44 3.76 7.06
C GLY A 32 4.55 2.65 6.57
N TYR A 33 3.90 2.81 5.43
CA TYR A 33 3.04 1.77 4.89
C TYR A 33 3.79 0.78 4.01
N VAL A 34 4.92 1.19 3.48
CA VAL A 34 5.68 0.41 2.52
C VAL A 34 7.15 0.51 2.87
N TYR A 35 7.89 -0.53 2.59
CA TYR A 35 9.34 -0.47 2.72
C TYR A 35 9.98 -1.05 1.47
N ARG A 36 11.19 -0.61 1.21
CA ARG A 36 11.93 -1.06 0.05
C ARG A 36 12.81 -2.24 0.41
N ASN A 37 12.75 -3.26 -0.42
CA ASN A 37 13.60 -4.44 -0.24
C ASN A 37 14.25 -4.74 -1.59
N GLY A 38 15.45 -4.22 -1.79
CA GLY A 38 16.13 -4.36 -3.07
C GLY A 38 15.39 -3.60 -4.15
N ASP A 39 14.92 -4.30 -5.14
CA ASP A 39 14.15 -3.70 -6.23
C ASP A 39 12.66 -3.76 -5.99
N GLU A 40 12.25 -4.30 -4.85
CA GLU A 40 10.83 -4.49 -4.57
C GLU A 40 10.36 -3.56 -3.49
N HIS A 41 9.07 -3.29 -3.53
CA HIS A 41 8.40 -2.51 -2.50
C HIS A 41 7.37 -3.41 -1.85
N LEU A 42 7.49 -3.57 -0.53
CA LEU A 42 6.64 -4.48 0.21
C LEU A 42 5.85 -3.71 1.25
N LEU A 43 4.71 -4.28 1.63
CA LEU A 43 3.87 -3.67 2.64
C LEU A 43 4.43 -3.96 4.02
N THR A 44 4.41 -2.93 4.87
CA THR A 44 4.71 -3.10 6.29
C THR A 44 3.47 -3.64 6.99
N ASP A 45 3.61 -3.94 8.28
CA ASP A 45 2.44 -4.32 9.08
C ASP A 45 1.39 -3.22 9.06
N LYS A 46 1.86 -1.97 9.12
CA LYS A 46 0.95 -0.84 9.06
C LYS A 46 0.21 -0.79 7.72
N GLY A 47 0.92 -1.09 6.63
CA GLY A 47 0.29 -1.11 5.32
C GLY A 47 -0.74 -2.21 5.21
N ARG A 48 -0.43 -3.38 5.74
CA ARG A 48 -1.37 -4.49 5.73
C ARG A 48 -2.60 -4.17 6.56
N ASP A 49 -2.40 -3.57 7.72
CA ASP A 49 -3.51 -3.17 8.56
C ASP A 49 -4.42 -2.21 7.85
N ALA A 50 -3.84 -1.24 7.14
CA ALA A 50 -4.64 -0.27 6.42
C ALA A 50 -5.51 -0.94 5.37
N LEU A 51 -4.94 -1.89 4.63
CA LEU A 51 -5.70 -2.62 3.64
C LEU A 51 -6.79 -3.47 4.28
N ALA A 52 -6.46 -4.14 5.37
CA ALA A 52 -7.43 -4.99 6.05
C ALA A 52 -8.60 -4.17 6.56
N GLN A 53 -8.32 -2.99 7.09
CA GLN A 53 -9.38 -2.14 7.61
C GLN A 53 -10.26 -1.59 6.51
N SER A 54 -9.75 -1.52 5.30
CA SER A 54 -10.54 -1.04 4.18
C SER A 54 -11.37 -2.15 3.54
N GLY A 55 -11.26 -3.37 4.07
CA GLY A 55 -12.01 -4.49 3.52
C GLY A 55 -11.27 -5.27 2.46
N VAL A 56 -10.02 -4.94 2.24
CA VAL A 56 -9.20 -5.67 1.26
C VAL A 56 -8.24 -6.56 2.03
N GLU A 57 -8.43 -7.85 1.94
CA GLU A 57 -7.56 -8.80 2.61
C GLU A 57 -6.81 -9.61 1.59
N PRO A 58 -5.48 -9.60 1.67
CA PRO A 58 -4.69 -10.39 0.74
C PRO A 58 -5.02 -11.87 0.86
N GLY A 59 -5.24 -12.50 -0.28
CA GLY A 59 -5.45 -13.92 -0.29
C GLY A 59 -6.85 -14.36 0.09
N VAL A 60 -7.74 -13.44 0.38
CA VAL A 60 -9.11 -13.77 0.71
C VAL A 60 -10.00 -13.49 -0.47
N ALA A 61 -10.66 -14.51 -0.94
CA ALA A 61 -11.61 -14.36 -2.03
C ALA A 61 -12.95 -13.97 -1.46
N GLN A 62 -13.51 -12.96 -2.01
CA GLN A 62 -14.82 -12.50 -1.56
C GLN A 62 -15.90 -12.85 -2.55
#